data_c1585db3cf707d45609e9b336bc193fc
#
_entry.id   c1585db3cf707d45609e9b336bc193fc
#
_cell.length_a   1.000
_cell.length_b   1.000
_cell.length_c   1.000
_cell.angle_alpha   90.00
_cell.angle_beta   90.00
_cell.angle_gamma   90.00
#
_symmetry.space_group_name_H-M   'P 1'
#
loop_
_entity.id
_entity.type
_entity.pdbx_description
1 polymer ?
#
loop_
_entity_poly.entity_id
_entity_poly.type
_entity_poly.pdbx_seq_one_letter_code
_entity_poly.pdbx_strand_id
1 'polypeptide(L)'
;VMAFVGAFFAQSTKLTMGQAMFDPTNVFYYVDNKLVVIICAIGVVIATITTCVAANVVAPANGFSNISPSRISYRKGVIITGILATFVFQPWWIYGSGAAYIFTWMNNYGMILAPIAAVFVADYYIYKQRRIDVASLFAGEKGRYWYTNGVNWAGIIAWIAAFILPLLGNTVWLYDGGDLTVMDHIAANGYVFSFIVGIVVYMLLMKMPAFAKNSFVTVEEEQAMTKR
;
A
#
# COMPACT_ATOMS: atom_id res chain seq x y z
N VAL A 1 12.48 5.49 -10.46
CA VAL A 1 12.62 5.70 -11.91
C VAL A 1 11.34 6.27 -12.50
N MET A 2 10.17 5.62 -12.36
CA MET A 2 8.90 6.06 -13.00
C MET A 2 8.45 7.45 -12.54
N ALA A 3 8.54 7.76 -11.24
CA ALA A 3 8.20 9.09 -10.74
C ALA A 3 9.09 10.20 -11.35
N PHE A 4 10.39 9.90 -11.53
CA PHE A 4 11.30 10.82 -12.18
C PHE A 4 10.95 11.04 -13.66
N VAL A 5 10.63 9.97 -14.39
CA VAL A 5 10.20 10.05 -15.81
C VAL A 5 8.91 10.86 -15.92
N GLY A 6 7.94 10.64 -15.04
CA GLY A 6 6.69 11.41 -15.02
C GLY A 6 6.89 12.89 -14.73
N ALA A 7 7.74 13.22 -13.74
CA ALA A 7 8.07 14.61 -13.41
C ALA A 7 8.81 15.30 -14.57
N PHE A 8 9.77 14.61 -15.20
CA PHE A 8 10.49 15.10 -16.36
C PHE A 8 9.58 15.34 -17.55
N PHE A 9 8.64 14.42 -17.82
CA PHE A 9 7.64 14.56 -18.86
C PHE A 9 6.75 15.79 -18.63
N ALA A 10 6.18 15.93 -17.43
CA ALA A 10 5.35 17.07 -17.07
C ALA A 10 6.10 18.42 -17.19
N GLN A 11 7.36 18.46 -16.80
CA GLN A 11 8.18 19.66 -16.93
C GLN A 11 8.56 19.96 -18.39
N SER A 12 8.83 18.93 -19.18
CA SER A 12 9.14 19.09 -20.61
C SER A 12 7.92 19.64 -21.37
N THR A 13 6.72 19.12 -21.11
CA THR A 13 5.49 19.63 -21.73
C THR A 13 5.19 21.06 -21.32
N LYS A 14 5.48 21.44 -20.07
CA LYS A 14 5.37 22.82 -19.62
C LYS A 14 6.28 23.77 -20.40
N LEU A 15 7.52 23.35 -20.67
CA LEU A 15 8.49 24.17 -21.42
C LEU A 15 8.16 24.26 -22.91
N THR A 16 7.66 23.20 -23.52
CA THR A 16 7.40 23.13 -24.97
C THR A 16 6.01 23.59 -25.37
N MET A 17 5.00 23.31 -24.54
CA MET A 17 3.57 23.54 -24.82
C MET A 17 2.92 24.58 -23.90
N GLY A 18 3.69 25.16 -22.96
CA GLY A 18 3.22 26.19 -22.03
C GLY A 18 2.39 25.68 -20.86
N GLN A 19 2.05 24.37 -20.81
CA GLN A 19 1.27 23.77 -19.74
C GLN A 19 1.80 22.38 -19.37
N ALA A 20 1.83 22.08 -18.06
CA ALA A 20 2.26 20.78 -17.59
C ALA A 20 1.18 19.73 -17.87
N MET A 21 1.53 18.68 -18.60
CA MET A 21 0.65 17.54 -18.87
C MET A 21 1.07 16.35 -18.03
N PHE A 22 0.15 15.86 -17.21
CA PHE A 22 0.39 14.68 -16.36
C PHE A 22 -0.08 13.39 -17.03
N ASP A 23 -1.01 13.50 -17.99
CA ASP A 23 -1.51 12.38 -18.78
C ASP A 23 -0.87 12.40 -20.17
N PRO A 24 -0.09 11.36 -20.54
CA PRO A 24 0.54 11.27 -21.86
C PRO A 24 -0.45 11.30 -23.02
N THR A 25 -1.70 10.91 -22.82
CA THR A 25 -2.72 10.92 -23.86
C THR A 25 -3.10 12.33 -24.31
N ASN A 26 -2.97 13.33 -23.43
CA ASN A 26 -3.21 14.73 -23.78
C ASN A 26 -2.24 15.27 -24.83
N VAL A 27 -1.05 14.68 -24.96
CA VAL A 27 -0.09 15.07 -26.01
C VAL A 27 -0.60 14.72 -27.42
N PHE A 28 -1.50 13.73 -27.54
CA PHE A 28 -2.05 13.33 -28.82
C PHE A 28 -2.85 14.45 -29.53
N TYR A 29 -3.38 15.40 -28.78
CA TYR A 29 -4.05 16.59 -29.35
C TYR A 29 -3.11 17.53 -30.10
N TYR A 30 -1.79 17.43 -29.84
CA TYR A 30 -0.76 18.29 -30.43
C TYR A 30 0.04 17.60 -31.54
N VAL A 31 -0.32 16.36 -31.90
CA VAL A 31 0.35 15.58 -32.93
C VAL A 31 -0.52 15.58 -34.19
N ASP A 32 -0.05 16.22 -35.25
CA ASP A 32 -0.79 16.36 -36.52
C ASP A 32 -0.93 15.03 -37.28
N ASN A 33 0.04 14.13 -37.12
CA ASN A 33 0.05 12.86 -37.87
C ASN A 33 -0.85 11.83 -37.19
N LYS A 34 -2.04 11.63 -37.77
CA LYS A 34 -3.05 10.68 -37.27
C LYS A 34 -2.56 9.24 -37.18
N LEU A 35 -1.66 8.81 -38.06
CA LEU A 35 -1.12 7.44 -38.03
C LEU A 35 -0.22 7.22 -36.83
N VAL A 36 0.61 8.21 -36.47
CA VAL A 36 1.43 8.21 -35.26
C VAL A 36 0.54 8.17 -34.03
N VAL A 37 -0.50 8.98 -33.96
CA VAL A 37 -1.46 9.00 -32.86
C VAL A 37 -2.10 7.63 -32.65
N ILE A 38 -2.55 6.97 -33.74
CA ILE A 38 -3.17 5.65 -33.65
C ILE A 38 -2.18 4.60 -33.07
N ILE A 39 -0.95 4.57 -33.58
CA ILE A 39 0.07 3.62 -33.12
C ILE A 39 0.38 3.86 -31.64
N CYS A 40 0.58 5.12 -31.23
CA CYS A 40 0.84 5.47 -29.85
C CYS A 40 -0.36 5.14 -28.94
N ALA A 41 -1.59 5.41 -29.37
CA ALA A 41 -2.80 5.07 -28.62
C ALA A 41 -2.93 3.56 -28.38
N ILE A 42 -2.69 2.74 -29.41
CA ILE A 42 -2.66 1.27 -29.27
C ILE A 42 -1.58 0.85 -28.26
N GLY A 43 -0.38 1.44 -28.34
CA GLY A 43 0.70 1.18 -27.38
C GLY A 43 0.30 1.51 -25.94
N VAL A 44 -0.32 2.67 -25.71
CA VAL A 44 -0.81 3.08 -24.40
C VAL A 44 -1.90 2.12 -23.89
N VAL A 45 -2.85 1.73 -24.73
CA VAL A 45 -3.90 0.76 -24.34
C VAL A 45 -3.30 -0.56 -23.91
N ILE A 46 -2.37 -1.12 -24.70
CA ILE A 46 -1.70 -2.39 -24.36
C ILE A 46 -0.91 -2.26 -23.06
N ALA A 47 -0.13 -1.18 -22.92
CA ALA A 47 0.66 -0.93 -21.71
C ALA A 47 -0.24 -0.80 -20.47
N THR A 48 -1.35 -0.07 -20.57
CA THR A 48 -2.30 0.13 -19.47
C THR A 48 -2.97 -1.18 -19.07
N ILE A 49 -3.45 -1.97 -20.03
CA ILE A 49 -4.08 -3.26 -19.75
C ILE A 49 -3.08 -4.22 -19.08
N THR A 50 -1.88 -4.38 -19.63
CA THR A 50 -0.88 -5.31 -19.09
C THR A 50 -0.44 -4.92 -17.69
N THR A 51 -0.19 -3.63 -17.44
CA THR A 51 0.19 -3.12 -16.13
C THR A 51 -0.95 -3.26 -15.12
N CYS A 52 -2.18 -2.92 -15.52
CA CYS A 52 -3.36 -3.03 -14.67
C CYS A 52 -3.61 -4.49 -14.27
N VAL A 53 -3.53 -5.43 -15.20
CA VAL A 53 -3.70 -6.85 -14.90
C VAL A 53 -2.62 -7.34 -13.95
N ALA A 54 -1.36 -7.02 -14.20
CA ALA A 54 -0.24 -7.46 -13.35
C ALA A 54 -0.34 -6.89 -11.93
N ALA A 55 -0.64 -5.59 -11.79
CA ALA A 55 -0.64 -4.92 -10.50
C ALA A 55 -1.95 -5.12 -9.70
N ASN A 56 -3.11 -5.09 -10.38
CA ASN A 56 -4.40 -4.96 -9.70
C ASN A 56 -5.27 -6.22 -9.77
N VAL A 57 -4.94 -7.22 -10.58
CA VAL A 57 -5.73 -8.45 -10.71
C VAL A 57 -5.04 -9.63 -10.06
N VAL A 58 -3.73 -9.79 -10.25
CA VAL A 58 -2.99 -10.96 -9.76
C VAL A 58 -3.02 -11.08 -8.25
N ALA A 59 -2.74 -9.98 -7.53
CA ALA A 59 -2.69 -9.99 -6.07
C ALA A 59 -4.06 -10.26 -5.41
N PRO A 60 -5.15 -9.57 -5.78
CA PRO A 60 -6.48 -9.89 -5.28
C PRO A 60 -6.95 -11.30 -5.63
N ALA A 61 -6.67 -11.78 -6.85
CA ALA A 61 -7.05 -13.13 -7.27
C ALA A 61 -6.39 -14.21 -6.41
N ASN A 62 -5.10 -14.04 -6.08
CA ASN A 62 -4.40 -14.89 -5.12
C ASN A 62 -5.01 -14.76 -3.71
N GLY A 63 -5.34 -13.54 -3.27
CA GLY A 63 -6.02 -13.30 -2.00
C GLY A 63 -7.32 -14.09 -1.89
N PHE A 64 -8.20 -14.01 -2.88
CA PHE A 64 -9.45 -14.78 -2.91
C PHE A 64 -9.22 -16.28 -2.92
N SER A 65 -8.22 -16.77 -3.68
CA SER A 65 -7.87 -18.20 -3.69
C SER A 65 -7.39 -18.67 -2.32
N ASN A 66 -6.63 -17.85 -1.60
CA ASN A 66 -6.11 -18.19 -0.27
C ASN A 66 -7.18 -18.19 0.82
N ILE A 67 -8.28 -17.42 0.67
CA ILE A 67 -9.40 -17.45 1.63
C ILE A 67 -10.08 -18.83 1.66
N SER A 68 -10.25 -19.47 0.52
CA SER A 68 -10.86 -20.81 0.43
C SER A 68 -10.27 -21.61 -0.73
N PRO A 69 -9.07 -22.23 -0.56
CA PRO A 69 -8.37 -22.92 -1.65
C PRO A 69 -9.16 -24.08 -2.27
N SER A 70 -10.02 -24.72 -1.47
CA SER A 70 -10.86 -25.82 -1.93
C SER A 70 -12.04 -25.41 -2.82
N ARG A 71 -12.50 -24.15 -2.72
CA ARG A 71 -13.70 -23.64 -3.42
C ARG A 71 -13.38 -22.60 -4.49
N ILE A 72 -12.35 -21.78 -4.27
CA ILE A 72 -11.98 -20.66 -5.12
C ILE A 72 -10.63 -20.94 -5.75
N SER A 73 -10.65 -21.37 -7.02
CA SER A 73 -9.43 -21.46 -7.83
C SER A 73 -8.95 -20.05 -8.22
N TYR A 74 -7.69 -19.91 -8.59
CA TYR A 74 -7.12 -18.65 -9.10
C TYR A 74 -7.97 -18.03 -10.21
N ARG A 75 -8.46 -18.84 -11.17
CA ARG A 75 -9.34 -18.36 -12.26
C ARG A 75 -10.64 -17.76 -11.75
N LYS A 76 -11.25 -18.38 -10.74
CA LYS A 76 -12.44 -17.80 -10.07
C LYS A 76 -12.09 -16.52 -9.34
N GLY A 77 -10.93 -16.46 -8.68
CA GLY A 77 -10.42 -15.26 -8.03
C GLY A 77 -10.27 -14.09 -9.00
N VAL A 78 -9.74 -14.32 -10.22
CA VAL A 78 -9.65 -13.30 -11.28
C VAL A 78 -11.05 -12.79 -11.68
N ILE A 79 -12.01 -13.67 -11.87
CA ILE A 79 -13.39 -13.29 -12.24
C ILE A 79 -14.03 -12.47 -11.13
N ILE A 80 -13.90 -12.90 -9.88
CA ILE A 80 -14.43 -12.17 -8.71
C ILE A 80 -13.80 -10.77 -8.65
N THR A 81 -12.48 -10.67 -8.80
CA THR A 81 -11.77 -9.38 -8.83
C THR A 81 -12.32 -8.47 -9.92
N GLY A 82 -12.51 -8.98 -11.13
CA GLY A 82 -13.05 -8.21 -12.26
C GLY A 82 -14.47 -7.71 -12.01
N ILE A 83 -15.34 -8.57 -11.47
CA ILE A 83 -16.72 -8.20 -11.13
C ILE A 83 -16.74 -7.12 -10.04
N LEU A 84 -15.98 -7.29 -8.96
CA LEU A 84 -15.90 -6.32 -7.88
C LEU A 84 -15.33 -4.99 -8.36
N ALA A 85 -14.23 -5.00 -9.12
CA ALA A 85 -13.63 -3.78 -9.66
C ALA A 85 -14.57 -3.02 -10.59
N THR A 86 -15.36 -3.74 -11.41
CA THR A 86 -16.23 -3.13 -12.41
C THR A 86 -17.55 -2.66 -11.81
N PHE A 87 -18.22 -3.45 -11.00
CA PHE A 87 -19.60 -3.18 -10.58
C PHE A 87 -19.72 -2.62 -9.16
N VAL A 88 -18.78 -2.95 -8.25
CA VAL A 88 -18.86 -2.50 -6.86
C VAL A 88 -18.09 -1.19 -6.67
N PHE A 89 -16.85 -1.13 -7.15
CA PHE A 89 -16.01 0.05 -6.98
C PHE A 89 -16.27 1.16 -7.99
N GLN A 90 -16.92 0.86 -9.12
CA GLN A 90 -17.39 1.81 -10.15
C GLN A 90 -16.39 2.95 -10.43
N PRO A 91 -15.18 2.66 -10.93
CA PRO A 91 -14.10 3.65 -11.06
C PRO A 91 -14.48 4.83 -11.97
N TRP A 92 -15.38 4.64 -12.94
CA TRP A 92 -15.88 5.72 -13.80
C TRP A 92 -16.66 6.80 -13.05
N TRP A 93 -17.31 6.47 -11.92
CA TRP A 93 -18.01 7.45 -11.08
C TRP A 93 -17.02 8.31 -10.31
N ILE A 94 -15.96 7.67 -9.80
CA ILE A 94 -14.87 8.36 -9.09
C ILE A 94 -14.12 9.28 -10.05
N TYR A 95 -13.91 8.88 -11.29
CA TYR A 95 -13.22 9.69 -12.31
C TYR A 95 -14.02 10.95 -12.67
N GLY A 96 -15.34 10.90 -12.62
CA GLY A 96 -16.22 12.05 -12.87
C GLY A 96 -16.24 13.10 -11.74
N SER A 97 -15.82 12.74 -10.52
CA SER A 97 -15.83 13.65 -9.34
C SER A 97 -14.55 14.46 -9.13
N GLY A 98 -13.56 14.32 -10.00
CA GLY A 98 -12.35 15.15 -10.03
C GLY A 98 -11.12 14.54 -9.38
N ALA A 99 -9.95 15.01 -9.83
CA ALA A 99 -8.64 14.53 -9.39
C ALA A 99 -8.39 14.75 -7.89
N ALA A 100 -8.92 15.81 -7.30
CA ALA A 100 -8.78 16.11 -5.88
C ALA A 100 -9.31 14.99 -4.98
N TYR A 101 -10.47 14.41 -5.32
CA TYR A 101 -11.02 13.27 -4.59
C TYR A 101 -10.10 12.06 -4.64
N ILE A 102 -9.56 11.72 -5.81
CA ILE A 102 -8.66 10.57 -5.98
C ILE A 102 -7.40 10.75 -5.13
N PHE A 103 -6.79 11.92 -5.16
CA PHE A 103 -5.58 12.21 -4.38
C PHE A 103 -5.86 12.20 -2.87
N THR A 104 -6.97 12.77 -2.42
CA THR A 104 -7.38 12.72 -1.01
C THR A 104 -7.60 11.28 -0.55
N TRP A 105 -8.29 10.47 -1.37
CA TRP A 105 -8.52 9.06 -1.07
C TRP A 105 -7.20 8.27 -1.02
N MET A 106 -6.30 8.46 -1.97
CA MET A 106 -5.00 7.81 -2.00
C MET A 106 -4.14 8.16 -0.79
N ASN A 107 -4.15 9.44 -0.37
CA ASN A 107 -3.42 9.88 0.81
C ASN A 107 -3.98 9.25 2.09
N ASN A 108 -5.30 9.26 2.28
CA ASN A 108 -5.96 8.65 3.42
C ASN A 108 -5.72 7.13 3.46
N TYR A 109 -5.82 6.45 2.31
CA TYR A 109 -5.50 5.04 2.20
C TYR A 109 -4.04 4.74 2.53
N GLY A 110 -3.12 5.59 2.05
CA GLY A 110 -1.69 5.48 2.35
C GLY A 110 -1.39 5.57 3.85
N MET A 111 -2.01 6.53 4.56
CA MET A 111 -1.78 6.69 6.00
C MET A 111 -2.37 5.57 6.85
N ILE A 112 -3.39 4.83 6.36
CA ILE A 112 -3.92 3.64 7.03
C ILE A 112 -3.03 2.42 6.79
N LEU A 113 -2.44 2.26 5.60
CA LEU A 113 -1.59 1.13 5.26
C LEU A 113 -0.15 1.26 5.76
N ALA A 114 0.36 2.49 5.87
CA ALA A 114 1.74 2.73 6.28
C ALA A 114 2.11 2.08 7.62
N PRO A 115 1.29 2.16 8.68
CA PRO A 115 1.64 1.53 9.95
C PRO A 115 1.59 0.00 9.92
N ILE A 116 0.87 -0.61 8.98
CA ILE A 116 0.94 -2.06 8.79
C ILE A 116 2.36 -2.44 8.31
N ALA A 117 2.87 -1.74 7.29
CA ALA A 117 4.24 -1.93 6.84
C ALA A 117 5.27 -1.61 7.94
N ALA A 118 5.01 -0.57 8.74
CA ALA A 118 5.83 -0.18 9.88
C ALA A 118 5.95 -1.30 10.93
N VAL A 119 4.83 -1.94 11.28
CA VAL A 119 4.81 -3.08 12.22
C VAL A 119 5.62 -4.25 11.66
N PHE A 120 5.48 -4.59 10.38
CA PHE A 120 6.29 -5.64 9.76
C PHE A 120 7.78 -5.34 9.79
N VAL A 121 8.16 -4.11 9.45
CA VAL A 121 9.56 -3.67 9.48
C VAL A 121 10.10 -3.69 10.92
N ALA A 122 9.35 -3.15 11.88
CA ALA A 122 9.75 -3.12 13.27
C ALA A 122 9.88 -4.53 13.87
N ASP A 123 8.91 -5.40 13.60
CA ASP A 123 8.92 -6.78 14.09
C ASP A 123 10.09 -7.59 13.53
N TYR A 124 10.27 -7.55 12.21
CA TYR A 124 11.27 -8.37 11.55
C TYR A 124 12.69 -7.86 11.72
N TYR A 125 12.92 -6.56 11.45
CA TYR A 125 14.29 -6.02 11.43
C TYR A 125 14.77 -5.56 12.82
N ILE A 126 13.89 -4.94 13.63
CA ILE A 126 14.31 -4.32 14.88
C ILE A 126 14.10 -5.29 16.04
N TYR A 127 12.89 -5.83 16.21
CA TYR A 127 12.56 -6.68 17.36
C TYR A 127 13.15 -8.08 17.21
N LYS A 128 12.87 -8.80 16.11
CA LYS A 128 13.35 -10.16 15.86
C LYS A 128 14.76 -10.24 15.27
N GLN A 129 15.34 -9.11 14.86
CA GLN A 129 16.70 -9.04 14.28
C GLN A 129 16.90 -10.05 13.12
N ARG A 130 15.87 -10.21 12.26
CA ARG A 130 15.81 -11.15 11.13
C ARG A 130 15.80 -12.63 11.52
N ARG A 131 15.71 -12.98 12.81
CA ARG A 131 15.68 -14.37 13.28
C ARG A 131 14.26 -14.85 13.40
N ILE A 132 13.88 -15.79 12.55
CA ILE A 132 12.53 -16.38 12.51
C ILE A 132 12.65 -17.90 12.59
N ASP A 133 11.91 -18.48 13.53
CA ASP A 133 11.70 -19.92 13.56
C ASP A 133 10.60 -20.28 12.55
N VAL A 134 11.04 -20.72 11.36
CA VAL A 134 10.14 -21.05 10.23
C VAL A 134 9.19 -22.20 10.60
N ALA A 135 9.64 -23.17 11.40
CA ALA A 135 8.79 -24.29 11.82
C ALA A 135 7.63 -23.81 12.71
N SER A 136 7.90 -22.86 13.59
CA SER A 136 6.87 -22.25 14.44
C SER A 136 5.83 -21.42 13.69
N LEU A 137 6.13 -20.91 12.49
CA LEU A 137 5.14 -20.21 11.66
C LEU A 137 3.98 -21.12 11.24
N PHE A 138 4.25 -22.41 11.04
CA PHE A 138 3.27 -23.40 10.58
C PHE A 138 2.73 -24.29 11.70
N ALA A 139 3.18 -24.11 12.95
CA ALA A 139 2.83 -24.96 14.09
C ALA A 139 1.46 -24.61 14.72
N GLY A 140 0.74 -23.61 14.21
CA GLY A 140 -0.55 -23.17 14.74
C GLY A 140 -0.47 -22.78 16.22
N GLU A 141 -1.39 -23.28 17.05
CA GLU A 141 -1.49 -22.95 18.50
C GLU A 141 -0.23 -23.29 19.29
N LYS A 142 0.56 -24.25 18.85
CA LYS A 142 1.81 -24.65 19.49
C LYS A 142 3.01 -23.82 19.04
N GLY A 143 2.81 -22.97 18.03
CA GLY A 143 3.86 -22.14 17.49
C GLY A 143 4.17 -20.92 18.35
N ARG A 144 5.45 -20.50 18.35
CA ARG A 144 5.96 -19.32 19.06
C ARG A 144 5.22 -18.02 18.65
N TYR A 145 4.70 -17.96 17.42
CA TYR A 145 4.04 -16.78 16.85
C TYR A 145 2.51 -16.81 16.95
N TRP A 146 1.97 -17.73 17.77
CA TRP A 146 0.51 -17.76 17.99
C TRP A 146 -0.01 -16.56 18.80
N TYR A 147 0.87 -15.84 19.51
CA TYR A 147 0.55 -14.67 20.35
C TYR A 147 -0.65 -14.94 21.31
N THR A 148 -1.68 -14.10 21.25
CA THR A 148 -2.90 -14.25 22.08
C THR A 148 -4.04 -14.71 21.19
N ASN A 149 -4.33 -16.02 21.18
CA ASN A 149 -5.36 -16.64 20.34
C ASN A 149 -5.22 -16.30 18.83
N GLY A 150 -4.01 -16.36 18.31
CA GLY A 150 -3.71 -16.08 16.92
C GLY A 150 -3.56 -14.59 16.57
N VAL A 151 -3.69 -13.68 17.54
CA VAL A 151 -3.70 -12.24 17.29
C VAL A 151 -2.51 -11.55 17.98
N ASN A 152 -1.76 -10.78 17.21
CA ASN A 152 -0.74 -9.86 17.73
C ASN A 152 -1.38 -8.52 18.10
N TRP A 153 -1.87 -8.40 19.33
CA TRP A 153 -2.50 -7.17 19.81
C TRP A 153 -1.57 -5.97 19.83
N ALA A 154 -0.27 -6.15 20.03
CA ALA A 154 0.70 -5.06 19.94
C ALA A 154 0.71 -4.46 18.52
N GLY A 155 0.65 -5.29 17.49
CA GLY A 155 0.56 -4.84 16.10
C GLY A 155 -0.74 -4.08 15.80
N ILE A 156 -1.88 -4.59 16.28
CA ILE A 156 -3.19 -3.93 16.07
C ILE A 156 -3.24 -2.59 16.79
N ILE A 157 -2.81 -2.52 18.06
CA ILE A 157 -2.80 -1.27 18.83
C ILE A 157 -1.86 -0.25 18.19
N ALA A 158 -0.66 -0.68 17.77
CA ALA A 158 0.29 0.20 17.09
C ALA A 158 -0.27 0.73 15.77
N TRP A 159 -0.94 -0.13 14.98
CA TRP A 159 -1.61 0.26 13.76
C TRP A 159 -2.66 1.33 14.00
N ILE A 160 -3.63 1.09 14.91
CA ILE A 160 -4.70 2.03 15.22
C ILE A 160 -4.15 3.36 15.76
N ALA A 161 -3.22 3.33 16.73
CA ALA A 161 -2.64 4.53 17.31
C ALA A 161 -1.88 5.38 16.28
N ALA A 162 -1.27 4.74 15.28
CA ALA A 162 -0.46 5.44 14.29
C ALA A 162 -1.29 6.16 13.22
N PHE A 163 -2.46 5.65 12.81
CA PHE A 163 -3.24 6.28 11.76
C PHE A 163 -4.35 7.22 12.27
N ILE A 164 -4.79 7.09 13.52
CA ILE A 164 -5.87 7.93 14.06
C ILE A 164 -5.52 9.41 13.98
N LEU A 165 -4.33 9.81 14.38
CA LEU A 165 -3.95 11.22 14.46
C LEU A 165 -3.93 11.90 13.09
N PRO A 166 -3.30 11.34 12.05
CA PRO A 166 -3.38 11.90 10.70
C PRO A 166 -4.79 11.96 10.11
N LEU A 167 -5.69 11.02 10.48
CA LEU A 167 -7.07 11.05 10.00
C LEU A 167 -7.90 12.21 10.55
N LEU A 168 -7.47 12.85 11.64
CA LEU A 168 -8.15 14.02 12.19
C LEU A 168 -7.86 15.30 11.39
N GLY A 169 -6.81 15.29 10.57
CA GLY A 169 -6.48 16.41 9.68
C GLY A 169 -7.28 16.37 8.38
N ASN A 170 -7.48 17.53 7.78
CA ASN A 170 -8.12 17.66 6.48
C ASN A 170 -7.06 17.70 5.37
N THR A 171 -7.12 16.75 4.45
CA THR A 171 -6.19 16.66 3.30
C THR A 171 -6.70 17.39 2.06
N VAL A 172 -7.95 17.85 2.05
CA VAL A 172 -8.55 18.53 0.90
C VAL A 172 -7.81 19.84 0.58
N TRP A 173 -7.32 20.57 1.56
CA TRP A 173 -6.56 21.81 1.37
C TRP A 173 -5.30 21.63 0.51
N LEU A 174 -4.70 20.42 0.47
CA LEU A 174 -3.57 20.13 -0.41
C LEU A 174 -3.86 20.47 -1.88
N TYR A 175 -5.14 20.47 -2.22
CA TYR A 175 -5.62 20.65 -3.60
C TYR A 175 -6.38 21.97 -3.78
N ASP A 176 -6.97 22.50 -2.72
CA ASP A 176 -7.82 23.69 -2.73
C ASP A 176 -7.11 24.96 -2.23
N GLY A 177 -5.89 24.83 -1.67
CA GLY A 177 -5.09 25.99 -1.22
C GLY A 177 -5.62 26.69 0.04
N GLY A 178 -6.38 25.98 0.90
CA GLY A 178 -6.91 26.53 2.15
C GLY A 178 -5.85 26.78 3.23
N ASP A 179 -6.25 27.46 4.32
CA ASP A 179 -5.41 27.69 5.50
C ASP A 179 -5.12 26.38 6.24
N LEU A 180 -3.90 26.23 6.72
CA LEU A 180 -3.38 24.98 7.28
C LEU A 180 -3.38 25.01 8.81
N THR A 181 -3.96 24.01 9.42
CA THR A 181 -3.77 23.68 10.83
C THR A 181 -2.57 22.73 11.03
N VAL A 182 -2.12 22.56 12.27
CA VAL A 182 -1.08 21.58 12.61
C VAL A 182 -1.50 20.17 12.22
N MET A 183 -2.78 19.84 12.38
CA MET A 183 -3.32 18.51 12.01
C MET A 183 -3.32 18.31 10.50
N ASP A 184 -3.54 19.36 9.71
CA ASP A 184 -3.47 19.28 8.26
C ASP A 184 -2.04 19.02 7.76
N HIS A 185 -1.04 19.63 8.42
CA HIS A 185 0.37 19.32 8.14
C HIS A 185 0.73 17.87 8.47
N ILE A 186 0.21 17.32 9.57
CA ILE A 186 0.36 15.91 9.92
C ILE A 186 -0.34 15.03 8.89
N ALA A 187 -1.55 15.36 8.50
CA ALA A 187 -2.32 14.63 7.50
C ALA A 187 -1.66 14.69 6.10
N ALA A 188 -1.07 15.81 5.71
CA ALA A 188 -0.33 15.96 4.46
C ALA A 188 0.85 14.97 4.35
N ASN A 189 1.52 14.74 5.48
CA ASN A 189 2.61 13.79 5.60
C ASN A 189 2.18 12.49 6.28
N GLY A 190 0.89 12.17 6.23
CA GLY A 190 0.25 11.10 6.98
C GLY A 190 0.88 9.74 6.80
N TYR A 191 1.34 9.41 5.58
CA TYR A 191 2.05 8.17 5.31
C TYR A 191 3.34 8.05 6.13
N VAL A 192 4.21 9.05 6.08
CA VAL A 192 5.50 9.06 6.80
C VAL A 192 5.28 9.12 8.30
N PHE A 193 4.36 9.99 8.74
CA PHE A 193 4.00 10.12 10.15
C PHE A 193 3.49 8.79 10.73
N SER A 194 2.50 8.17 10.09
CA SER A 194 1.93 6.90 10.53
C SER A 194 2.95 5.77 10.52
N PHE A 195 3.87 5.76 9.55
CA PHE A 195 4.95 4.79 9.49
C PHE A 195 5.89 4.91 10.70
N ILE A 196 6.37 6.11 11.01
CA ILE A 196 7.30 6.34 12.13
C ILE A 196 6.60 6.05 13.45
N VAL A 197 5.39 6.58 13.67
CA VAL A 197 4.62 6.34 14.90
C VAL A 197 4.31 4.86 15.08
N GLY A 198 3.98 4.15 14.00
CA GLY A 198 3.75 2.71 14.02
C GLY A 198 4.95 1.92 14.52
N ILE A 199 6.17 2.24 14.04
CA ILE A 199 7.41 1.63 14.55
C ILE A 199 7.58 1.91 16.05
N VAL A 200 7.49 3.19 16.44
CA VAL A 200 7.74 3.60 17.83
C VAL A 200 6.76 2.95 18.79
N VAL A 201 5.46 3.03 18.50
CA VAL A 201 4.43 2.44 19.36
C VAL A 201 4.57 0.92 19.43
N TYR A 202 4.80 0.25 18.30
CA TYR A 202 5.02 -1.19 18.30
C TYR A 202 6.20 -1.59 19.16
N MET A 203 7.34 -0.92 19.03
CA MET A 203 8.55 -1.21 19.83
C MET A 203 8.35 -0.95 21.31
N LEU A 204 7.58 0.09 21.68
CA LEU A 204 7.24 0.35 23.09
C LEU A 204 6.34 -0.76 23.66
N LEU A 205 5.32 -1.19 22.92
CA LEU A 205 4.43 -2.27 23.33
C LEU A 205 5.18 -3.60 23.47
N MET A 206 6.08 -3.91 22.56
CA MET A 206 6.88 -5.15 22.63
C MET A 206 7.89 -5.19 23.77
N LYS A 207 8.18 -4.06 24.43
CA LYS A 207 8.93 -4.04 25.70
C LYS A 207 8.09 -4.47 26.91
N MET A 208 6.76 -4.44 26.78
CA MET A 208 5.87 -4.83 27.88
C MET A 208 5.73 -6.36 27.92
N PRO A 209 5.89 -7.00 29.11
CA PRO A 209 5.79 -8.46 29.23
C PRO A 209 4.45 -9.05 28.76
N ALA A 210 3.39 -8.24 28.77
CA ALA A 210 2.07 -8.65 28.31
C ALA A 210 2.03 -8.98 26.81
N PHE A 211 2.88 -8.32 26.00
CA PHE A 211 2.91 -8.44 24.53
C PHE A 211 4.12 -9.24 24.02
N ALA A 212 5.24 -9.22 24.74
CA ALA A 212 6.53 -9.79 24.32
C ALA A 212 6.60 -11.33 24.35
N LYS A 213 5.50 -12.03 24.56
CA LYS A 213 5.41 -13.50 24.77
C LYS A 213 6.33 -14.30 23.84
N ASN A 214 7.55 -14.66 24.33
CA ASN A 214 8.49 -15.64 23.73
C ASN A 214 8.63 -15.65 22.18
N SER A 215 8.31 -14.55 21.51
CA SER A 215 8.36 -14.44 20.04
C SER A 215 9.78 -14.15 19.51
N PHE A 216 10.73 -13.89 20.39
CA PHE A 216 12.12 -13.64 20.04
C PHE A 216 12.92 -14.95 19.98
N VAL A 217 13.76 -15.11 18.97
CA VAL A 217 14.68 -16.25 18.80
C VAL A 217 16.07 -15.82 19.21
N THR A 218 16.68 -16.51 20.17
CA THR A 218 18.06 -16.24 20.61
C THR A 218 19.08 -16.75 19.58
N VAL A 219 20.32 -16.27 19.67
CA VAL A 219 21.41 -16.73 18.78
C VAL A 219 21.69 -18.21 18.94
N GLU A 220 21.61 -18.71 20.19
CA GLU A 220 21.83 -20.11 20.50
C GLU A 220 20.75 -21.03 19.91
N GLU A 221 19.48 -20.58 20.00
CA GLU A 221 18.35 -21.28 19.38
C GLU A 221 18.46 -21.32 17.84
N GLU A 222 18.85 -20.22 17.22
CA GLU A 222 19.08 -20.14 15.77
C GLU A 222 20.15 -21.11 15.30
N GLN A 223 21.30 -21.16 16.03
CA GLN A 223 22.37 -22.11 15.73
C GLN A 223 21.95 -23.56 15.93
N ALA A 224 21.10 -23.85 16.91
CA ALA A 224 20.55 -25.20 17.14
C ALA A 224 19.57 -25.61 16.04
N MET A 225 18.79 -24.69 15.50
CA MET A 225 17.87 -24.92 14.37
C MET A 225 18.60 -25.17 13.05
N THR A 226 19.72 -24.50 12.83
CA THR A 226 20.54 -24.64 11.58
C THR A 226 21.31 -25.96 11.55
N LYS A 227 21.54 -26.62 12.70
CA LYS A 227 22.22 -27.90 12.80
C LYS A 227 21.29 -29.12 12.64
N ARG A 228 20.00 -28.93 12.53
CA ARG A 228 18.98 -29.95 12.27
C ARG A 228 18.60 -30.00 10.79
#